data_ffa122b5aad03259dd08cdc8150c8a4c
#
_entry.id   ffa122b5aad03259dd08cdc8150c8a4c
#
_cell.length_a   1.000
_cell.length_b   1.000
_cell.length_c   1.000
_cell.angle_alpha   90.00
_cell.angle_beta   90.00
_cell.angle_gamma   90.00
#
_symmetry.space_group_name_H-M   'P 1'
#
loop_
_entity.id
_entity.type
_entity.pdbx_description
1 polymer ?
#
loop_
_entity_poly.entity_id
_entity_poly.type
_entity_poly.pdbx_seq_one_letter_code
_entity_poly.pdbx_strand_id
1 'polypeptide(L)'
;NDFQTLFVAGKATVCARDHNTGLPKGLSGVRIDESLRGGAGMKMIAKFSRKGAACYMSHLDLLRCVQRTLRRANMPLAYSQGFNPHPILSFAQAMGVGLATIGDYFEVGLEENLEPEAFAAAFNACATPGVHVIQARQAEEKEKTIMSQVEAATYRFQLEKQLQTAMKDALIKLMAAPEYLFEKKSKSGVKQENMRPRILQAEFQDVSIEAQLSCGNDNLQPKAFWQALCDLSGVQSQPQILRIELWRKEKDAFTPLSQSPSLI
;
A
#
# COMPACT_ATOMS: atom_id res chain seq x y z
N ASN A 1 -13.63 4.64 18.64
CA ASN A 1 -13.27 3.46 19.46
C ASN A 1 -12.57 2.34 18.65
N ASP A 2 -12.70 2.28 17.33
CA ASP A 2 -12.17 1.17 16.52
C ASP A 2 -10.67 1.27 16.21
N PHE A 3 -10.07 2.45 16.34
CA PHE A 3 -8.65 2.61 16.03
C PHE A 3 -7.73 2.05 17.13
N GLN A 4 -8.13 2.10 18.40
CA GLN A 4 -7.40 1.47 19.49
C GLN A 4 -7.60 -0.05 19.50
N THR A 5 -8.79 -0.53 19.14
CA THR A 5 -9.09 -1.97 19.06
C THR A 5 -8.34 -2.66 17.93
N LEU A 6 -8.04 -1.96 16.83
CA LEU A 6 -7.22 -2.47 15.72
C LEU A 6 -5.73 -2.65 16.11
N PHE A 7 -5.27 -2.04 17.21
CA PHE A 7 -3.88 -2.15 17.67
C PHE A 7 -3.66 -3.23 18.75
N VAL A 8 -4.72 -3.75 19.42
CA VAL A 8 -4.57 -4.59 20.63
C VAL A 8 -4.96 -6.07 20.43
N ALA A 9 -5.64 -6.46 19.38
CA ALA A 9 -6.14 -7.82 19.20
C ALA A 9 -5.27 -8.71 18.29
N GLY A 10 -3.96 -8.71 18.51
CA GLY A 10 -3.03 -9.69 17.94
C GLY A 10 -2.51 -10.65 19.01
N LYS A 11 -3.27 -11.62 19.47
CA LYS A 11 -2.69 -12.79 20.15
C LYS A 11 -1.73 -13.45 19.16
N ALA A 12 -0.43 -13.32 19.43
CA ALA A 12 0.59 -14.07 18.72
C ALA A 12 0.38 -15.56 19.02
N THR A 13 -0.30 -16.23 18.11
CA THR A 13 -0.26 -17.71 18.09
C THR A 13 1.14 -18.06 17.63
N VAL A 14 1.96 -18.50 18.58
CA VAL A 14 3.28 -19.06 18.28
C VAL A 14 3.02 -20.34 17.47
N CYS A 15 3.16 -20.26 16.16
CA CYS A 15 3.15 -21.44 15.31
C CYS A 15 4.40 -22.27 15.63
N ALA A 16 4.22 -23.40 16.31
CA ALA A 16 5.25 -24.40 16.46
C ALA A 16 5.68 -24.90 15.07
N ARG A 17 6.98 -24.82 14.76
CA ARG A 17 7.55 -25.32 13.50
C ARG A 17 7.65 -26.83 13.54
N ASP A 18 7.34 -27.48 12.43
CA ASP A 18 7.68 -28.87 12.21
C ASP A 18 9.18 -28.95 11.82
N HIS A 19 9.95 -29.67 12.59
CA HIS A 19 11.42 -29.76 12.44
C HIS A 19 11.85 -30.46 11.15
N ASN A 20 10.93 -31.12 10.43
CA ASN A 20 11.26 -31.90 9.22
C ASN A 20 10.93 -31.18 7.91
N THR A 21 10.02 -30.20 7.89
CA THR A 21 9.59 -29.47 6.68
C THR A 21 9.76 -27.97 6.75
N GLY A 22 10.05 -27.42 7.95
CA GLY A 22 10.15 -25.97 8.16
C GLY A 22 8.82 -25.22 8.10
N LEU A 23 7.69 -25.90 7.89
CA LEU A 23 6.35 -25.35 7.79
C LEU A 23 5.65 -25.30 9.16
N PRO A 24 4.76 -24.35 9.40
CA PRO A 24 3.96 -24.30 10.62
C PRO A 24 3.11 -25.57 10.77
N LYS A 25 3.07 -26.14 11.96
CA LYS A 25 2.17 -27.28 12.26
C LYS A 25 0.71 -26.87 11.98
N GLY A 26 0.05 -27.63 11.12
CA GLY A 26 -1.34 -27.38 10.70
C GLY A 26 -1.50 -27.06 9.22
N LEU A 27 -0.38 -26.83 8.49
CA LEU A 27 -0.40 -26.61 7.04
C LEU A 27 0.13 -27.78 6.22
N SER A 28 0.43 -28.93 6.86
CA SER A 28 0.78 -30.18 6.16
C SER A 28 -0.28 -30.71 5.19
N GLY A 29 -1.41 -29.97 5.03
CA GLY A 29 -2.51 -30.29 4.13
C GLY A 29 -2.84 -29.22 3.08
N VAL A 30 -2.21 -28.04 3.10
CA VAL A 30 -2.33 -27.09 1.98
C VAL A 30 -1.28 -27.47 0.95
N ARG A 31 -1.46 -28.62 0.32
CA ARG A 31 -0.97 -28.83 -1.03
C ARG A 31 -1.79 -27.89 -1.88
N ILE A 32 -1.14 -26.96 -2.57
CA ILE A 32 -1.75 -26.32 -3.73
C ILE A 32 -2.16 -27.49 -4.62
N ASP A 33 -3.47 -27.69 -4.79
CA ASP A 33 -3.99 -28.79 -5.58
C ASP A 33 -3.37 -28.69 -6.97
N GLU A 34 -2.69 -29.74 -7.43
CA GLU A 34 -2.07 -29.77 -8.75
C GLU A 34 -3.08 -29.49 -9.87
N SER A 35 -4.38 -29.69 -9.62
CA SER A 35 -5.45 -29.33 -10.55
C SER A 35 -5.62 -27.81 -10.74
N LEU A 36 -5.08 -26.98 -9.84
CA LEU A 36 -5.10 -25.51 -9.91
C LEU A 36 -3.86 -24.94 -10.66
N ARG A 37 -2.95 -25.80 -11.10
CA ARG A 37 -1.78 -25.45 -11.87
C ARG A 37 -2.08 -25.69 -13.35
N GLY A 38 -2.30 -24.64 -14.12
CA GLY A 38 -2.58 -24.78 -15.55
C GLY A 38 -2.14 -23.56 -16.37
N GLY A 39 -1.36 -23.78 -17.43
CA GLY A 39 -1.11 -22.82 -18.49
C GLY A 39 0.08 -21.89 -18.32
N ALA A 40 0.26 -21.00 -19.30
CA ALA A 40 1.34 -20.00 -19.37
C ALA A 40 1.39 -19.11 -18.13
N GLY A 41 2.59 -18.65 -17.76
CA GLY A 41 2.83 -17.81 -16.59
C GLY A 41 1.91 -16.60 -16.50
N MET A 42 1.50 -16.27 -15.29
CA MET A 42 0.54 -15.20 -14.99
C MET A 42 1.14 -14.12 -14.11
N LYS A 43 0.49 -12.97 -14.05
CA LYS A 43 0.81 -11.90 -13.11
C LYS A 43 -0.31 -11.81 -12.07
N MET A 44 0.07 -11.89 -10.79
CA MET A 44 -0.84 -11.71 -9.65
C MET A 44 -0.67 -10.31 -9.08
N ILE A 45 -1.76 -9.60 -8.86
CA ILE A 45 -1.81 -8.31 -8.19
C ILE A 45 -2.43 -8.52 -6.81
N ALA A 46 -1.70 -8.15 -5.77
CA ALA A 46 -2.13 -8.33 -4.39
C ALA A 46 -2.27 -6.99 -3.67
N LYS A 47 -3.47 -6.73 -3.15
CA LYS A 47 -3.74 -5.66 -2.18
C LYS A 47 -3.30 -6.13 -0.80
N PHE A 48 -2.52 -5.32 -0.09
CA PHE A 48 -2.01 -5.72 1.22
C PHE A 48 -2.07 -4.59 2.25
N SER A 49 -2.05 -4.98 3.52
CA SER A 49 -1.89 -4.08 4.65
C SER A 49 -0.47 -4.16 5.22
N ARG A 50 -0.02 -3.03 5.78
CA ARG A 50 1.20 -2.92 6.57
C ARG A 50 0.92 -2.12 7.84
N LYS A 51 1.04 -2.76 9.01
CA LYS A 51 0.65 -2.22 10.30
C LYS A 51 1.69 -2.52 11.38
N GLY A 52 1.59 -1.83 12.51
CA GLY A 52 2.45 -2.06 13.66
C GLY A 52 3.93 -1.89 13.33
N ALA A 53 4.80 -2.76 13.86
CA ALA A 53 6.24 -2.71 13.64
C ALA A 53 6.64 -2.78 12.16
N ALA A 54 5.84 -3.41 11.32
CA ALA A 54 6.11 -3.49 9.89
C ALA A 54 6.11 -2.11 9.19
N CYS A 55 5.45 -1.10 9.75
CA CYS A 55 5.45 0.27 9.21
C CYS A 55 6.85 0.90 9.18
N TYR A 56 7.77 0.43 10.01
CA TYR A 56 9.13 0.94 10.12
C TYR A 56 10.13 0.26 9.18
N MET A 57 9.71 -0.75 8.42
CA MET A 57 10.54 -1.31 7.36
C MET A 57 10.77 -0.28 6.26
N SER A 58 12.01 -0.19 5.76
CA SER A 58 12.29 0.55 4.53
C SER A 58 11.63 -0.12 3.32
N HIS A 59 11.56 0.58 2.19
CA HIS A 59 11.04 -0.01 0.95
C HIS A 59 11.79 -1.28 0.54
N LEU A 60 13.12 -1.28 0.64
CA LEU A 60 13.95 -2.46 0.31
C LEU A 60 13.75 -3.61 1.29
N ASP A 61 13.56 -3.32 2.57
CA ASP A 61 13.32 -4.36 3.57
C ASP A 61 11.94 -4.97 3.40
N LEU A 62 10.93 -4.15 3.05
CA LEU A 62 9.60 -4.64 2.69
C LEU A 62 9.65 -5.54 1.44
N LEU A 63 10.40 -5.12 0.40
CA LEU A 63 10.61 -5.93 -0.80
C LEU A 63 11.21 -7.30 -0.45
N ARG A 64 12.29 -7.32 0.33
CA ARG A 64 12.92 -8.56 0.81
C ARG A 64 12.00 -9.39 1.69
N CYS A 65 11.17 -8.73 2.52
CA CYS A 65 10.18 -9.38 3.38
C CYS A 65 9.14 -10.13 2.52
N VAL A 66 8.55 -9.46 1.52
CA VAL A 66 7.57 -10.06 0.62
C VAL A 66 8.20 -11.19 -0.20
N GLN A 67 9.39 -10.99 -0.78
CA GLN A 67 10.10 -12.05 -1.51
C GLN A 67 10.35 -13.30 -0.65
N ARG A 68 10.79 -13.11 0.60
CA ARG A 68 11.00 -14.24 1.53
C ARG A 68 9.69 -14.91 1.91
N THR A 69 8.60 -14.17 2.06
CA THR A 69 7.27 -14.72 2.34
C THR A 69 6.78 -15.58 1.18
N LEU A 70 6.86 -15.08 -0.06
CA LEU A 70 6.48 -15.81 -1.27
C LEU A 70 7.27 -17.13 -1.43
N ARG A 71 8.59 -17.10 -1.17
CA ARG A 71 9.43 -18.30 -1.20
C ARG A 71 9.05 -19.31 -0.10
N ARG A 72 8.79 -18.86 1.13
CA ARG A 72 8.33 -19.75 2.22
C ARG A 72 6.97 -20.37 1.92
N ALA A 73 6.12 -19.66 1.19
CA ALA A 73 4.81 -20.14 0.75
C ALA A 73 4.90 -21.09 -0.47
N ASN A 74 6.12 -21.42 -0.93
CA ASN A 74 6.37 -22.25 -2.12
C ASN A 74 5.60 -21.78 -3.37
N MET A 75 5.50 -20.44 -3.54
CA MET A 75 4.87 -19.87 -4.73
C MET A 75 5.71 -20.19 -5.99
N PRO A 76 5.07 -20.55 -7.12
CA PRO A 76 5.74 -20.79 -8.40
C PRO A 76 6.18 -19.45 -9.02
N LEU A 77 7.24 -18.83 -8.48
CA LEU A 77 7.68 -17.49 -8.84
C LEU A 77 8.38 -17.48 -10.20
N ALA A 78 7.99 -16.55 -11.06
CA ALA A 78 8.75 -16.20 -12.25
C ALA A 78 9.96 -15.31 -11.88
N TYR A 79 11.08 -15.56 -12.56
CA TYR A 79 12.34 -14.86 -12.30
C TYR A 79 12.78 -14.04 -13.52
N SER A 80 13.49 -12.94 -13.23
CA SER A 80 14.11 -12.13 -14.26
C SER A 80 15.22 -12.91 -14.99
N GLN A 81 15.45 -12.57 -16.26
CA GLN A 81 16.57 -13.09 -17.04
C GLN A 81 17.87 -12.37 -16.65
N GLY A 82 18.99 -13.06 -16.74
CA GLY A 82 20.32 -12.49 -16.51
C GLY A 82 21.15 -13.26 -15.48
N PHE A 83 22.33 -12.70 -15.14
CA PHE A 83 23.31 -13.36 -14.26
C PHE A 83 22.88 -13.49 -12.78
N ASN A 84 21.96 -12.61 -12.33
CA ASN A 84 21.42 -12.64 -10.97
C ASN A 84 19.90 -12.66 -11.02
N PRO A 85 19.27 -13.83 -11.26
CA PRO A 85 17.83 -13.94 -11.32
C PRO A 85 17.17 -13.56 -9.98
N HIS A 86 16.18 -12.70 -10.05
CA HIS A 86 15.35 -12.34 -8.90
C HIS A 86 13.87 -12.45 -9.25
N PRO A 87 12.99 -12.74 -8.27
CA PRO A 87 11.57 -12.80 -8.52
C PRO A 87 11.06 -11.52 -9.20
N ILE A 88 10.25 -11.68 -10.22
CA ILE A 88 9.57 -10.55 -10.88
C ILE A 88 8.53 -10.04 -9.90
N LEU A 89 8.87 -8.99 -9.16
CA LEU A 89 8.06 -8.39 -8.10
C LEU A 89 8.25 -6.87 -8.10
N SER A 90 7.14 -6.13 -8.14
CA SER A 90 7.16 -4.68 -7.99
C SER A 90 6.00 -4.20 -7.12
N PHE A 91 6.20 -3.06 -6.43
CA PHE A 91 5.16 -2.37 -5.68
C PHE A 91 4.53 -1.27 -6.54
N ALA A 92 3.24 -1.03 -6.33
CA ALA A 92 2.51 0.03 -7.02
C ALA A 92 3.12 1.40 -6.72
N GLN A 93 3.50 1.65 -5.48
CA GLN A 93 4.15 2.89 -5.06
C GLN A 93 5.05 2.66 -3.86
N ALA A 94 6.22 3.32 -3.87
CA ALA A 94 7.09 3.34 -2.70
C ALA A 94 6.40 4.03 -1.51
N MET A 95 6.54 3.44 -0.34
CA MET A 95 5.95 3.97 0.89
C MET A 95 7.04 4.34 1.89
N GLY A 96 6.91 5.54 2.45
CA GLY A 96 7.84 6.03 3.47
C GLY A 96 7.80 5.20 4.75
N VAL A 97 8.88 5.28 5.53
CA VAL A 97 8.96 4.69 6.87
C VAL A 97 7.98 5.41 7.80
N GLY A 98 7.30 4.62 8.65
CA GLY A 98 6.30 5.11 9.62
C GLY A 98 4.88 5.25 9.06
N LEU A 99 4.65 5.02 7.76
CA LEU A 99 3.32 5.02 7.18
C LEU A 99 2.67 3.64 7.29
N ALA A 100 1.44 3.58 7.82
CA ALA A 100 0.60 2.40 7.76
C ALA A 100 -0.19 2.34 6.44
N THR A 101 -0.66 1.15 6.05
CA THR A 101 -1.57 0.99 4.91
C THR A 101 -2.55 -0.15 5.10
N ILE A 102 -3.71 0.00 4.48
CA ILE A 102 -4.71 -1.06 4.22
C ILE A 102 -5.06 -1.15 2.73
N GLY A 103 -4.38 -0.38 1.89
CA GLY A 103 -4.65 -0.26 0.47
C GLY A 103 -3.38 0.03 -0.33
N ASP A 104 -2.35 -0.78 -0.14
CA ASP A 104 -1.17 -0.79 -0.99
C ASP A 104 -1.12 -2.07 -1.83
N TYR A 105 -0.31 -2.07 -2.89
CA TYR A 105 -0.32 -3.16 -3.84
C TYR A 105 1.08 -3.57 -4.24
N PHE A 106 1.24 -4.87 -4.51
CA PHE A 106 2.36 -5.39 -5.27
C PHE A 106 1.87 -6.30 -6.39
N GLU A 107 2.63 -6.37 -7.46
CA GLU A 107 2.45 -7.37 -8.52
C GLU A 107 3.60 -8.37 -8.49
N VAL A 108 3.30 -9.63 -8.76
CA VAL A 108 4.30 -10.70 -8.83
C VAL A 108 4.03 -11.59 -10.04
N GLY A 109 5.09 -11.93 -10.77
CA GLY A 109 5.04 -12.92 -11.83
C GLY A 109 5.06 -14.33 -11.25
N LEU A 110 4.19 -15.20 -11.76
CA LEU A 110 4.13 -16.63 -11.44
C LEU A 110 4.35 -17.44 -12.72
N GLU A 111 5.04 -18.57 -12.62
CA GLU A 111 5.27 -19.49 -13.75
C GLU A 111 4.05 -20.35 -14.06
N GLU A 112 3.15 -20.50 -13.09
CA GLU A 112 1.94 -21.32 -13.19
C GLU A 112 0.72 -20.48 -12.73
N ASN A 113 -0.46 -20.84 -13.23
CA ASN A 113 -1.70 -20.22 -12.78
C ASN A 113 -2.00 -20.65 -11.35
N LEU A 114 -2.43 -19.69 -10.54
CA LEU A 114 -2.81 -19.88 -9.16
C LEU A 114 -4.05 -19.04 -8.88
N GLU A 115 -5.05 -19.65 -8.24
CA GLU A 115 -6.27 -18.93 -7.85
C GLU A 115 -5.95 -17.81 -6.84
N PRO A 116 -6.54 -16.61 -7.00
CA PRO A 116 -6.25 -15.46 -6.13
C PRO A 116 -6.44 -15.72 -4.65
N GLU A 117 -7.46 -16.49 -4.29
CA GLU A 117 -7.78 -16.86 -2.90
C GLU A 117 -6.71 -17.81 -2.33
N ALA A 118 -6.26 -18.78 -3.14
CA ALA A 118 -5.20 -19.71 -2.75
C ALA A 118 -3.87 -18.96 -2.59
N PHE A 119 -3.56 -18.00 -3.48
CA PHE A 119 -2.41 -17.12 -3.34
C PHE A 119 -2.45 -16.34 -2.04
N ALA A 120 -3.56 -15.65 -1.73
CA ALA A 120 -3.71 -14.86 -0.53
C ALA A 120 -3.58 -15.73 0.74
N ALA A 121 -4.22 -16.89 0.76
CA ALA A 121 -4.17 -17.83 1.89
C ALA A 121 -2.73 -18.33 2.15
N ALA A 122 -2.04 -18.80 1.11
CA ALA A 122 -0.67 -19.31 1.22
C ALA A 122 0.33 -18.20 1.62
N PHE A 123 0.19 -16.98 1.06
CA PHE A 123 0.98 -15.83 1.49
C PHE A 123 0.79 -15.53 2.96
N ASN A 124 -0.46 -15.41 3.40
CA ASN A 124 -0.80 -15.01 4.77
C ASN A 124 -0.36 -16.05 5.81
N ALA A 125 -0.40 -17.34 5.46
CA ALA A 125 0.11 -18.41 6.31
C ALA A 125 1.62 -18.28 6.62
N CYS A 126 2.39 -17.66 5.71
CA CYS A 126 3.83 -17.46 5.83
C CYS A 126 4.23 -16.00 6.09
N ALA A 127 3.26 -15.10 6.21
CA ALA A 127 3.52 -13.66 6.30
C ALA A 127 4.21 -13.27 7.62
N THR A 128 5.03 -12.22 7.54
CA THR A 128 5.59 -11.58 8.73
C THR A 128 4.48 -10.83 9.45
N PRO A 129 4.44 -10.84 10.80
CA PRO A 129 3.47 -10.06 11.57
C PRO A 129 3.42 -8.61 11.11
N GLY A 130 2.20 -8.11 10.91
CA GLY A 130 1.94 -6.75 10.43
C GLY A 130 1.91 -6.59 8.91
N VAL A 131 2.23 -7.61 8.12
CA VAL A 131 2.04 -7.64 6.66
C VAL A 131 0.99 -8.70 6.33
N HIS A 132 -0.06 -8.34 5.59
CA HIS A 132 -1.16 -9.24 5.29
C HIS A 132 -1.77 -8.92 3.93
N VAL A 133 -1.92 -9.91 3.05
CA VAL A 133 -2.66 -9.79 1.79
C VAL A 133 -4.15 -9.80 2.09
N ILE A 134 -4.84 -8.73 1.70
CA ILE A 134 -6.29 -8.54 1.92
C ILE A 134 -7.07 -9.18 0.79
N GLN A 135 -6.59 -8.99 -0.44
CA GLN A 135 -7.23 -9.45 -1.66
C GLN A 135 -6.15 -9.67 -2.73
N ALA A 136 -6.36 -10.64 -3.59
CA ALA A 136 -5.54 -10.80 -4.78
C ALA A 136 -6.46 -10.88 -6.01
N ARG A 137 -5.90 -10.57 -7.18
CA ARG A 137 -6.53 -10.82 -8.48
C ARG A 137 -5.48 -11.13 -9.52
N GLN A 138 -5.85 -11.85 -10.54
CA GLN A 138 -5.03 -12.00 -11.74
C GLN A 138 -5.02 -10.69 -12.53
N ALA A 139 -3.86 -10.32 -13.06
CA ALA A 139 -3.79 -9.21 -14.01
C ALA A 139 -4.35 -9.65 -15.36
N GLU A 140 -4.98 -8.71 -16.07
CA GLU A 140 -5.40 -8.92 -17.47
C GLU A 140 -4.16 -9.09 -18.37
N GLU A 141 -4.31 -9.84 -19.48
CA GLU A 141 -3.19 -10.20 -20.38
C GLU A 141 -2.36 -8.99 -20.86
N LYS A 142 -3.03 -7.87 -21.14
CA LYS A 142 -2.42 -6.61 -21.62
C LYS A 142 -2.40 -5.51 -20.57
N GLU A 143 -2.63 -5.86 -19.31
CA GLU A 143 -2.62 -4.87 -18.23
C GLU A 143 -1.23 -4.28 -18.03
N LYS A 144 -1.16 -2.94 -18.02
CA LYS A 144 0.06 -2.20 -17.70
C LYS A 144 0.58 -2.58 -16.31
N THR A 145 1.87 -2.32 -16.06
CA THR A 145 2.42 -2.52 -14.72
C THR A 145 1.65 -1.69 -13.69
N ILE A 146 1.42 -2.27 -12.51
CA ILE A 146 0.64 -1.61 -11.47
C ILE A 146 1.25 -0.26 -11.06
N MET A 147 2.58 -0.14 -11.10
CA MET A 147 3.29 1.10 -10.82
C MET A 147 2.91 2.22 -11.80
N SER A 148 2.72 1.89 -13.09
CA SER A 148 2.38 2.88 -14.12
C SER A 148 0.92 3.30 -14.10
N GLN A 149 0.08 2.63 -13.32
CA GLN A 149 -1.35 2.91 -13.22
C GLN A 149 -1.69 3.84 -12.05
N VAL A 150 -0.79 4.06 -11.10
CA VAL A 150 -1.06 4.88 -9.91
C VAL A 150 -1.13 6.35 -10.27
N GLU A 151 -2.30 6.95 -10.09
CA GLU A 151 -2.56 8.37 -10.33
C GLU A 151 -2.90 9.13 -9.05
N ALA A 152 -3.49 8.45 -8.06
CA ALA A 152 -3.85 9.06 -6.78
C ALA A 152 -3.75 8.06 -5.62
N ALA A 153 -3.68 8.60 -4.41
CA ALA A 153 -3.76 7.83 -3.17
C ALA A 153 -4.63 8.55 -2.14
N THR A 154 -5.47 7.79 -1.44
CA THR A 154 -6.24 8.31 -0.32
C THR A 154 -5.52 8.03 0.98
N TYR A 155 -5.39 9.05 1.79
CA TYR A 155 -4.77 9.00 3.11
C TYR A 155 -5.75 9.46 4.18
N ARG A 156 -5.71 8.80 5.34
CA ARG A 156 -6.36 9.26 6.57
C ARG A 156 -5.30 9.75 7.54
N PHE A 157 -5.52 10.95 8.06
CA PHE A 157 -4.69 11.61 9.07
C PHE A 157 -5.48 11.65 10.37
N GLN A 158 -5.08 10.83 11.34
CA GLN A 158 -5.74 10.79 12.64
C GLN A 158 -5.40 12.02 13.45
N LEU A 159 -6.41 12.65 14.05
CA LEU A 159 -6.29 13.86 14.83
C LEU A 159 -6.49 13.60 16.32
N GLU A 160 -5.68 14.25 17.13
CA GLU A 160 -5.98 14.40 18.54
C GLU A 160 -7.15 15.34 18.74
N LYS A 161 -8.01 15.06 19.73
CA LYS A 161 -9.27 15.80 19.96
C LYS A 161 -9.05 17.31 20.06
N GLN A 162 -7.99 17.73 20.74
CA GLN A 162 -7.65 19.14 20.94
C GLN A 162 -7.26 19.89 19.66
N LEU A 163 -6.84 19.17 18.61
CA LEU A 163 -6.39 19.77 17.35
C LEU A 163 -7.48 19.87 16.29
N GLN A 164 -8.62 19.22 16.50
CA GLN A 164 -9.65 19.05 15.48
C GLN A 164 -10.16 20.38 14.92
N THR A 165 -10.49 21.34 15.79
CA THR A 165 -11.02 22.66 15.35
C THR A 165 -9.98 23.41 14.53
N ALA A 166 -8.75 23.55 15.03
CA ALA A 166 -7.69 24.27 14.34
C ALA A 166 -7.34 23.64 13.00
N MET A 167 -7.27 22.30 12.94
CA MET A 167 -6.98 21.57 11.70
C MET A 167 -8.14 21.61 10.70
N LYS A 168 -9.39 21.61 11.16
CA LYS A 168 -10.55 21.80 10.31
C LYS A 168 -10.54 23.17 9.65
N ASP A 169 -10.29 24.23 10.43
CA ASP A 169 -10.20 25.59 9.92
C ASP A 169 -9.03 25.74 8.92
N ALA A 170 -7.88 25.13 9.21
CA ALA A 170 -6.74 25.09 8.30
C ALA A 170 -7.08 24.39 6.98
N LEU A 171 -7.79 23.26 7.06
CA LEU A 171 -8.24 22.53 5.87
C LEU A 171 -9.18 23.40 5.02
N ILE A 172 -10.15 24.07 5.63
CA ILE A 172 -11.07 24.97 4.92
C ILE A 172 -10.27 26.08 4.21
N LYS A 173 -9.31 26.70 4.90
CA LYS A 173 -8.44 27.75 4.33
C LYS A 173 -7.63 27.22 3.15
N LEU A 174 -7.00 26.04 3.31
CA LEU A 174 -6.20 25.39 2.26
C LEU A 174 -7.06 25.09 1.02
N MET A 175 -8.26 24.54 1.24
CA MET A 175 -9.14 24.14 0.14
C MET A 175 -9.79 25.34 -0.57
N ALA A 176 -9.99 26.45 0.12
CA ALA A 176 -10.53 27.70 -0.47
C ALA A 176 -9.45 28.52 -1.23
N ALA A 177 -8.17 28.29 -0.95
CA ALA A 177 -7.09 29.02 -1.61
C ALA A 177 -6.96 28.59 -3.08
N PRO A 178 -6.79 29.51 -4.03
CA PRO A 178 -6.55 29.19 -5.44
C PRO A 178 -5.17 28.51 -5.64
N GLU A 179 -4.22 28.84 -4.79
CA GLU A 179 -2.87 28.26 -4.75
C GLU A 179 -2.34 28.18 -3.33
N TYR A 180 -1.43 27.25 -3.12
CA TYR A 180 -0.63 27.13 -1.90
C TYR A 180 0.77 26.69 -2.28
N LEU A 181 1.74 27.59 -2.15
CA LEU A 181 3.15 27.35 -2.49
C LEU A 181 3.86 26.65 -1.33
N PHE A 182 4.60 25.60 -1.64
CA PHE A 182 5.42 24.88 -0.68
C PHE A 182 6.80 24.60 -1.26
N GLU A 183 7.79 24.47 -0.38
CA GLU A 183 9.14 24.12 -0.79
C GLU A 183 9.30 22.62 -0.97
N LYS A 184 9.65 22.22 -2.19
CA LYS A 184 10.02 20.85 -2.53
C LYS A 184 11.53 20.75 -2.66
N LYS A 185 12.16 20.04 -1.73
CA LYS A 185 13.60 19.75 -1.76
C LYS A 185 13.86 18.60 -2.73
N SER A 186 14.78 18.80 -3.66
CA SER A 186 15.25 17.80 -4.61
C SER A 186 16.78 17.78 -4.65
N LYS A 187 17.37 16.79 -5.32
CA LYS A 187 18.82 16.74 -5.53
C LYS A 187 19.36 17.96 -6.28
N SER A 188 18.53 18.62 -7.09
CA SER A 188 18.87 19.81 -7.87
C SER A 188 18.60 21.14 -7.13
N GLY A 189 18.20 21.09 -5.86
CA GLY A 189 17.92 22.27 -5.04
C GLY A 189 16.49 22.33 -4.51
N VAL A 190 16.12 23.50 -3.96
CA VAL A 190 14.79 23.79 -3.45
C VAL A 190 13.99 24.48 -4.55
N LYS A 191 12.78 23.97 -4.83
CA LYS A 191 11.82 24.60 -5.76
C LYS A 191 10.53 24.89 -5.03
N GLN A 192 9.93 26.04 -5.34
CA GLN A 192 8.56 26.31 -4.93
C GLN A 192 7.60 25.67 -5.93
N GLU A 193 6.65 24.89 -5.45
CA GLU A 193 5.63 24.23 -6.25
C GLU A 193 4.25 24.52 -5.66
N ASN A 194 3.23 24.61 -6.51
CA ASN A 194 1.86 24.78 -6.07
C ASN A 194 1.26 23.42 -5.66
N MET A 195 0.84 23.32 -4.41
CA MET A 195 0.24 22.10 -3.85
C MET A 195 -1.22 21.93 -4.26
N ARG A 196 -1.95 23.03 -4.45
CA ARG A 196 -3.41 23.02 -4.54
C ARG A 196 -3.97 22.11 -5.64
N PRO A 197 -3.43 22.10 -6.90
CA PRO A 197 -3.89 21.18 -7.94
C PRO A 197 -3.67 19.70 -7.63
N ARG A 198 -2.77 19.39 -6.68
CA ARG A 198 -2.41 18.02 -6.30
C ARG A 198 -3.26 17.46 -5.15
N ILE A 199 -4.12 18.31 -4.57
CA ILE A 199 -5.13 17.90 -3.59
C ILE A 199 -6.43 17.71 -4.37
N LEU A 200 -6.73 16.46 -4.73
CA LEU A 200 -7.89 16.12 -5.55
C LEU A 200 -9.18 16.27 -4.76
N GLN A 201 -9.15 15.77 -3.53
CA GLN A 201 -10.24 15.88 -2.57
C GLN A 201 -9.66 15.90 -1.16
N ALA A 202 -10.23 16.65 -0.25
CA ALA A 202 -9.91 16.55 1.16
C ALA A 202 -11.12 16.97 2.01
N GLU A 203 -11.40 16.18 3.03
CA GLU A 203 -12.55 16.40 3.91
C GLU A 203 -12.24 16.05 5.36
N PHE A 204 -12.94 16.69 6.27
CA PHE A 204 -12.88 16.39 7.69
C PHE A 204 -13.97 15.38 8.03
N GLN A 205 -13.58 14.24 8.59
CA GLN A 205 -14.48 13.15 8.99
C GLN A 205 -14.25 12.81 10.48
N ASP A 206 -15.27 13.09 11.32
CA ASP A 206 -15.27 12.81 12.75
C ASP A 206 -14.01 13.32 13.47
N VAL A 207 -13.00 12.45 13.60
CA VAL A 207 -11.74 12.70 14.29
C VAL A 207 -10.52 12.60 13.37
N SER A 208 -10.72 12.69 12.07
CA SER A 208 -9.66 12.55 11.06
C SER A 208 -9.85 13.48 9.87
N ILE A 209 -8.79 13.70 9.11
CA ILE A 209 -8.84 14.26 7.77
C ILE A 209 -8.59 13.15 6.79
N GLU A 210 -9.49 12.98 5.82
CA GLU A 210 -9.22 12.16 4.63
C GLU A 210 -8.85 13.04 3.46
N ALA A 211 -7.78 12.69 2.76
CA ALA A 211 -7.35 13.43 1.59
C ALA A 211 -6.93 12.46 0.47
N GLN A 212 -7.44 12.71 -0.73
CA GLN A 212 -6.99 12.09 -1.96
C GLN A 212 -5.97 13.01 -2.62
N LEU A 213 -4.74 12.53 -2.71
CA LEU A 213 -3.58 13.27 -3.20
C LEU A 213 -3.07 12.65 -4.49
N SER A 214 -2.60 13.50 -5.42
CA SER A 214 -1.94 13.07 -6.65
C SER A 214 -0.71 12.21 -6.37
N CYS A 215 -0.54 11.19 -7.21
CA CYS A 215 0.60 10.28 -7.23
C CYS A 215 1.29 10.27 -8.60
N GLY A 216 2.25 9.35 -8.78
CA GLY A 216 3.00 9.27 -10.03
C GLY A 216 3.93 10.45 -10.24
N ASN A 217 3.90 11.03 -11.44
CA ASN A 217 4.79 12.13 -11.83
C ASN A 217 4.53 13.43 -11.06
N ASP A 218 3.29 13.66 -10.67
CA ASP A 218 2.86 14.86 -9.94
C ASP A 218 2.55 14.57 -8.47
N ASN A 219 3.36 13.74 -7.88
CA ASN A 219 3.17 13.21 -6.53
C ASN A 219 3.23 14.29 -5.45
N LEU A 220 2.18 14.36 -4.63
CA LEU A 220 2.15 15.12 -3.38
C LEU A 220 2.35 14.18 -2.19
N GLN A 221 3.43 14.38 -1.46
CA GLN A 221 3.72 13.59 -0.27
C GLN A 221 2.71 13.91 0.84
N PRO A 222 2.14 12.90 1.53
CA PRO A 222 1.17 13.13 2.60
C PRO A 222 1.75 13.95 3.77
N LYS A 223 3.05 13.85 4.01
CA LYS A 223 3.74 14.69 5.01
C LYS A 223 3.77 16.17 4.62
N ALA A 224 3.90 16.48 3.31
CA ALA A 224 3.87 17.87 2.85
C ALA A 224 2.46 18.46 2.97
N PHE A 225 1.41 17.69 2.66
CA PHE A 225 0.03 18.10 2.89
C PHE A 225 -0.24 18.38 4.39
N TRP A 226 0.22 17.48 5.27
CA TRP A 226 0.09 17.68 6.70
C TRP A 226 0.83 18.94 7.20
N GLN A 227 2.07 19.17 6.72
CA GLN A 227 2.85 20.36 7.08
C GLN A 227 2.12 21.65 6.70
N ALA A 228 1.49 21.69 5.53
CA ALA A 228 0.69 22.84 5.12
C ALA A 228 -0.48 23.14 6.09
N LEU A 229 -1.14 22.08 6.59
CA LEU A 229 -2.18 22.24 7.61
C LEU A 229 -1.61 22.75 8.96
N CYS A 230 -0.43 22.25 9.34
CA CYS A 230 0.28 22.72 10.52
C CYS A 230 0.64 24.22 10.40
N ASP A 231 1.17 24.63 9.26
CA ASP A 231 1.55 26.02 8.99
C ASP A 231 0.32 26.96 9.03
N LEU A 232 -0.80 26.53 8.46
CA LEU A 232 -2.05 27.30 8.44
C LEU A 232 -2.77 27.36 9.80
N SER A 233 -2.63 26.32 10.61
CA SER A 233 -3.26 26.26 11.94
C SER A 233 -2.38 26.82 13.05
N GLY A 234 -1.08 27.01 12.81
CA GLY A 234 -0.10 27.33 13.85
C GLY A 234 0.20 26.18 14.82
N VAL A 235 -0.27 24.97 14.53
CA VAL A 235 -0.10 23.78 15.36
C VAL A 235 1.09 22.97 14.88
N GLN A 236 1.94 22.50 15.80
CA GLN A 236 3.01 21.55 15.50
C GLN A 236 2.60 20.16 15.99
N SER A 237 2.37 19.24 15.06
CA SER A 237 2.01 17.87 15.42
C SER A 237 2.48 16.86 14.36
N GLN A 238 2.62 15.62 14.79
CA GLN A 238 2.96 14.50 13.89
C GLN A 238 1.75 13.57 13.79
N PRO A 239 1.13 13.42 12.62
CA PRO A 239 -0.07 12.60 12.47
C PRO A 239 0.29 11.12 12.41
N GLN A 240 -0.64 10.29 12.85
CA GLN A 240 -0.67 8.90 12.39
C GLN A 240 -1.29 8.89 10.99
N ILE A 241 -0.52 8.49 9.99
CA ILE A 241 -0.94 8.48 8.60
C ILE A 241 -1.23 7.04 8.17
N LEU A 242 -2.45 6.83 7.66
CA LEU A 242 -2.88 5.57 7.07
C LEU A 242 -3.18 5.77 5.59
N ARG A 243 -2.47 5.07 4.70
CA ARG A 243 -2.88 4.97 3.29
C ARG A 243 -4.06 4.00 3.19
N ILE A 244 -5.18 4.48 2.67
CA ILE A 244 -6.42 3.69 2.56
C ILE A 244 -6.48 2.97 1.22
N GLU A 245 -6.12 3.66 0.12
CA GLU A 245 -6.28 3.15 -1.23
C GLU A 245 -5.32 3.81 -2.21
N LEU A 246 -4.96 3.07 -3.26
CA LEU A 246 -4.32 3.57 -4.47
C LEU A 246 -5.30 3.49 -5.64
N TRP A 247 -5.31 4.54 -6.44
CA TRP A 247 -6.27 4.73 -7.52
C TRP A 247 -5.57 4.87 -8.86
N ARG A 248 -6.15 4.28 -9.89
CA ARG A 248 -5.89 4.63 -11.28
C ARG A 248 -6.97 5.57 -11.80
N LYS A 249 -6.64 6.36 -12.79
CA LYS A 249 -7.60 7.19 -13.48
C LYS A 249 -8.08 6.48 -14.73
N GLU A 250 -9.39 6.29 -14.85
CA GLU A 250 -10.06 5.76 -16.04
C GLU A 250 -11.02 6.82 -16.58
N LYS A 251 -10.68 7.41 -17.74
CA LYS A 251 -11.40 8.57 -18.29
C LYS A 251 -11.46 9.70 -17.24
N ASP A 252 -12.62 9.98 -16.68
CA ASP A 252 -12.84 11.04 -15.70
C ASP A 252 -13.08 10.52 -14.27
N ALA A 253 -12.98 9.21 -14.04
CA ALA A 253 -13.20 8.59 -12.76
C ALA A 253 -11.93 7.95 -12.17
N PHE A 254 -11.86 7.88 -10.84
CA PHE A 254 -10.85 7.11 -10.12
C PHE A 254 -11.39 5.74 -9.75
N THR A 255 -10.66 4.70 -10.10
CA THR A 255 -11.00 3.29 -9.82
C THR A 255 -9.91 2.67 -8.94
N PRO A 256 -10.26 1.92 -7.88
CA PRO A 256 -9.27 1.24 -7.05
C PRO A 256 -8.44 0.24 -7.86
N LEU A 257 -7.16 0.11 -7.57
CA LEU A 257 -6.28 -0.87 -8.25
C LEU A 257 -6.68 -2.33 -7.99
N SER A 258 -7.51 -2.58 -6.97
CA SER A 258 -8.06 -3.92 -6.68
C SER A 258 -9.06 -4.42 -7.73
N GLN A 259 -9.65 -3.52 -8.50
CA GLN A 259 -10.53 -3.88 -9.61
C GLN A 259 -9.72 -4.05 -10.89
N SER A 260 -10.18 -4.89 -11.81
CA SER A 260 -9.60 -4.97 -13.15
C SER A 260 -9.84 -3.66 -13.92
N PRO A 261 -8.92 -3.27 -14.82
CA PRO A 261 -9.16 -2.13 -15.70
C PRO A 261 -10.42 -2.36 -16.53
N SER A 262 -11.20 -1.29 -16.75
CA SER A 262 -12.30 -1.35 -17.72
C SER A 262 -11.72 -1.63 -19.12
N LEU A 263 -12.14 -2.71 -19.73
CA LEU A 263 -11.83 -2.98 -21.13
C LEU A 263 -12.51 -1.91 -21.98
N ILE A 264 -11.71 -1.06 -22.61
CA ILE A 264 -12.16 -0.02 -23.59
C ILE A 264 -12.24 -0.64 -24.96
#